data_dcfff20c5eb8668401c852f5e93b08e9
#
_entry.id   dcfff20c5eb8668401c852f5e93b08e9
#
_cell.length_a   1.000
_cell.length_b   1.000
_cell.length_c   1.000
_cell.angle_alpha   90.00
_cell.angle_beta   90.00
_cell.angle_gamma   90.00
#
_symmetry.space_group_name_H-M   'P 1'
#
loop_
_entity.id
_entity.type
_entity.pdbx_description
1 polymer ?
#
loop_
_entity_poly.entity_id
_entity_poly.type
_entity_poly.pdbx_seq_one_letter_code
_entity_poly.pdbx_strand_id
1 'polypeptide(L)'
;EVLDARAPAASQNPMVKELGAARQRAHLKILNKSDLADPKVTDQWIQYFNKIPKTKAIAISCKKANEPKKILSLCMALAPHRGTPLKPLRMMIMGVPNVGKSTLMNAILNKRIAKVGDEPAITKQQQRHQINDHMILVDTPGMMWPRIEHEHDGYLLATNNNIGKNAYNEEDVAIELGAILLKQYPELLKTRYEVKEL
;
A
#
# COMPACT_ATOMS: atom_id res chain seq x y z
N GLU A 1 6.13 2.62 3.35
CA GLU A 1 4.81 3.04 2.88
C GLU A 1 4.13 1.87 2.19
N VAL A 2 2.86 1.59 2.57
CA VAL A 2 2.05 0.53 1.97
C VAL A 2 1.13 1.15 0.92
N LEU A 3 1.22 0.65 -0.30
CA LEU A 3 0.46 1.06 -1.46
C LEU A 3 -0.49 -0.08 -1.88
N ASP A 4 -1.56 0.26 -2.58
CA ASP A 4 -2.39 -0.74 -3.25
C ASP A 4 -1.74 -1.10 -4.59
N ALA A 5 -1.40 -2.36 -4.81
CA ALA A 5 -0.73 -2.81 -6.03
C ALA A 5 -1.56 -2.59 -7.30
N ARG A 6 -2.89 -2.45 -7.18
CA ARG A 6 -3.80 -2.17 -8.31
C ARG A 6 -3.73 -0.71 -8.77
N ALA A 7 -3.36 0.23 -7.86
CA ALA A 7 -3.26 1.66 -8.15
C ALA A 7 -2.07 2.28 -7.37
N PRO A 8 -0.81 1.92 -7.68
CA PRO A 8 0.34 2.34 -6.90
C PRO A 8 0.55 3.85 -6.88
N ALA A 9 0.29 4.56 -7.99
CA ALA A 9 0.41 6.02 -8.05
C ALA A 9 -0.66 6.70 -7.19
N ALA A 10 -1.94 6.37 -7.41
CA ALA A 10 -3.06 6.98 -6.70
C ALA A 10 -3.03 6.71 -5.19
N SER A 11 -2.50 5.57 -4.74
CA SER A 11 -2.36 5.24 -3.32
C SER A 11 -1.08 5.78 -2.67
N GLN A 12 -0.18 6.43 -3.42
CA GLN A 12 1.00 7.06 -2.88
C GLN A 12 0.66 8.40 -2.24
N ASN A 13 1.00 8.58 -0.96
CA ASN A 13 0.77 9.83 -0.26
C ASN A 13 1.89 10.84 -0.58
N PRO A 14 1.59 11.99 -1.23
CA PRO A 14 2.60 12.99 -1.58
C PRO A 14 3.33 13.55 -0.36
N MET A 15 2.66 13.72 0.79
CA MET A 15 3.28 14.19 2.03
C MET A 15 4.37 13.22 2.54
N VAL A 16 4.17 11.91 2.36
CA VAL A 16 5.18 10.90 2.73
C VAL A 16 6.41 11.03 1.84
N LYS A 17 6.22 11.30 0.55
CA LYS A 17 7.30 11.53 -0.41
C LYS A 17 8.13 12.77 -0.01
N GLU A 18 7.48 13.88 0.28
CA GLU A 18 8.12 15.15 0.68
C GLU A 18 8.89 15.01 2.00
N LEU A 19 8.26 14.45 3.04
CA LEU A 19 8.90 14.23 4.33
C LEU A 19 10.12 13.31 4.24
N GLY A 20 10.04 12.30 3.40
CA GLY A 20 11.13 11.38 3.16
C GLY A 20 12.31 12.04 2.47
N ALA A 21 12.06 12.83 1.44
CA ALA A 21 13.08 13.61 0.74
C ALA A 21 13.76 14.60 1.67
N ALA A 22 12.99 15.39 2.42
CA ALA A 22 13.51 16.39 3.36
C ALA A 22 14.38 15.78 4.46
N ARG A 23 14.05 14.60 4.95
CA ARG A 23 14.79 13.93 6.04
C ARG A 23 15.80 12.89 5.57
N GLN A 24 15.96 12.71 4.29
CA GLN A 24 16.86 11.73 3.67
C GLN A 24 16.75 10.31 4.26
N ARG A 25 15.55 9.90 4.67
CA ARG A 25 15.31 8.58 5.24
C ARG A 25 15.18 7.53 4.15
N ALA A 26 15.57 6.31 4.47
CA ALA A 26 15.31 5.18 3.60
C ALA A 26 13.80 4.85 3.57
N HIS A 27 13.29 4.51 2.39
CA HIS A 27 11.90 4.18 2.15
C HIS A 27 11.77 2.76 1.61
N LEU A 28 10.78 2.03 2.13
CA LEU A 28 10.33 0.79 1.54
C LEU A 28 8.90 1.00 1.01
N LYS A 29 8.71 0.90 -0.29
CA LYS A 29 7.40 0.89 -0.96
C LYS A 29 6.90 -0.55 -1.02
N ILE A 30 5.77 -0.83 -0.41
CA ILE A 30 5.18 -2.16 -0.33
C ILE A 30 3.89 -2.13 -1.15
N LEU A 31 3.92 -2.72 -2.33
CA LEU A 31 2.76 -2.88 -3.21
C LEU A 31 1.98 -4.10 -2.71
N ASN A 32 1.04 -3.85 -1.80
CA ASN A 32 0.22 -4.90 -1.19
C ASN A 32 -0.97 -5.27 -2.09
N LYS A 33 -1.59 -6.41 -1.82
CA LYS A 33 -2.66 -7.01 -2.63
C LYS A 33 -2.20 -7.34 -4.05
N SER A 34 -0.93 -7.72 -4.22
CA SER A 34 -0.36 -8.07 -5.53
C SER A 34 -1.05 -9.28 -6.18
N ASP A 35 -1.74 -10.09 -5.40
CA ASP A 35 -2.61 -11.17 -5.89
C ASP A 35 -3.84 -10.69 -6.69
N LEU A 36 -4.17 -9.40 -6.60
CA LEU A 36 -5.28 -8.74 -7.30
C LEU A 36 -4.84 -7.77 -8.40
N ALA A 37 -3.53 -7.65 -8.65
CA ALA A 37 -2.97 -6.72 -9.62
C ALA A 37 -2.34 -7.45 -10.80
N ASP A 38 -2.20 -6.75 -11.94
CA ASP A 38 -1.48 -7.27 -13.09
C ASP A 38 0.01 -7.44 -12.74
N PRO A 39 0.58 -8.65 -12.86
CA PRO A 39 1.97 -8.91 -12.48
C PRO A 39 2.96 -8.10 -13.31
N LYS A 40 2.71 -7.94 -14.62
CA LYS A 40 3.62 -7.20 -15.53
C LYS A 40 3.67 -5.72 -15.17
N VAL A 41 2.51 -5.12 -14.92
CA VAL A 41 2.40 -3.72 -14.49
C VAL A 41 3.00 -3.53 -13.10
N THR A 42 2.78 -4.48 -12.20
CA THR A 42 3.37 -4.47 -10.86
C THR A 42 4.90 -4.48 -10.91
N ASP A 43 5.50 -5.30 -11.76
CA ASP A 43 6.96 -5.34 -11.95
C ASP A 43 7.51 -4.02 -12.51
N GLN A 44 6.80 -3.37 -13.42
CA GLN A 44 7.18 -2.04 -13.93
C GLN A 44 7.18 -0.99 -12.79
N TRP A 45 6.19 -1.02 -11.91
CA TRP A 45 6.14 -0.13 -10.74
C TRP A 45 7.28 -0.40 -9.76
N ILE A 46 7.62 -1.66 -9.50
CA ILE A 46 8.78 -2.02 -8.67
C ILE A 46 10.06 -1.43 -9.26
N GLN A 47 10.27 -1.59 -10.58
CA GLN A 47 11.43 -1.04 -11.26
C GLN A 47 11.47 0.50 -11.18
N TYR A 48 10.33 1.15 -11.37
CA TYR A 48 10.21 2.60 -11.25
C TYR A 48 10.59 3.09 -9.84
N PHE A 49 10.02 2.51 -8.79
CA PHE A 49 10.33 2.91 -7.42
C PHE A 49 11.78 2.60 -7.02
N ASN A 50 12.36 1.53 -7.53
CA ASN A 50 13.76 1.19 -7.25
C ASN A 50 14.78 2.14 -7.89
N LYS A 51 14.38 2.95 -8.89
CA LYS A 51 15.21 4.02 -9.46
C LYS A 51 15.26 5.26 -8.55
N ILE A 52 14.33 5.41 -7.61
CA ILE A 52 14.29 6.55 -6.70
C ILE A 52 15.37 6.36 -5.62
N PRO A 53 16.25 7.36 -5.38
CA PRO A 53 17.30 7.26 -4.37
C PRO A 53 16.76 6.87 -2.98
N LYS A 54 17.49 6.00 -2.28
CA LYS A 54 17.14 5.51 -0.93
C LYS A 54 15.78 4.81 -0.84
N THR A 55 15.20 4.40 -1.96
CA THR A 55 13.91 3.71 -2.02
C THR A 55 14.11 2.28 -2.51
N LYS A 56 13.44 1.35 -1.87
CA LYS A 56 13.25 -0.03 -2.34
C LYS A 56 11.76 -0.32 -2.46
N ALA A 57 11.41 -1.17 -3.41
CA ALA A 57 10.04 -1.60 -3.62
C ALA A 57 9.93 -3.12 -3.64
N ILE A 58 8.81 -3.63 -3.15
CA ILE A 58 8.45 -5.04 -3.18
C ILE A 58 6.94 -5.17 -3.36
N ALA A 59 6.50 -6.14 -4.15
CA ALA A 59 5.10 -6.55 -4.19
C ALA A 59 4.88 -7.73 -3.24
N ILE A 60 3.78 -7.70 -2.52
CA ILE A 60 3.39 -8.76 -1.59
C ILE A 60 1.88 -8.97 -1.62
N SER A 61 1.47 -10.16 -1.17
CA SER A 61 0.13 -10.43 -0.73
C SER A 61 0.15 -10.88 0.74
N CYS A 62 -0.54 -10.15 1.61
CA CYS A 62 -0.67 -10.55 3.01
C CYS A 62 -1.41 -11.89 3.21
N LYS A 63 -2.04 -12.45 2.18
CA LYS A 63 -2.62 -13.79 2.18
C LYS A 63 -1.57 -14.90 2.16
N LYS A 64 -0.34 -14.59 1.69
CA LYS A 64 0.77 -15.55 1.61
C LYS A 64 1.65 -15.41 2.84
N ALA A 65 1.66 -16.41 3.70
CA ALA A 65 2.25 -16.37 5.05
C ALA A 65 3.74 -15.94 5.12
N ASN A 66 4.54 -16.21 4.09
CA ASN A 66 5.98 -15.93 4.09
C ASN A 66 6.35 -14.58 3.48
N GLU A 67 5.46 -13.92 2.75
CA GLU A 67 5.78 -12.65 2.09
C GLU A 67 5.97 -11.48 3.08
N PRO A 68 5.14 -11.30 4.11
CA PRO A 68 5.34 -10.24 5.11
C PRO A 68 6.68 -10.32 5.85
N LYS A 69 7.23 -11.53 6.05
CA LYS A 69 8.51 -11.72 6.76
C LYS A 69 9.70 -11.14 6.00
N LYS A 70 9.64 -11.10 4.66
CA LYS A 70 10.69 -10.52 3.81
C LYS A 70 10.88 -9.01 4.07
N ILE A 71 9.83 -8.33 4.55
CA ILE A 71 9.85 -6.90 4.82
C ILE A 71 10.87 -6.54 5.91
N LEU A 72 10.94 -7.33 6.97
CA LEU A 72 11.88 -7.07 8.07
C LEU A 72 13.33 -7.12 7.60
N SER A 73 13.68 -8.12 6.79
CA SER A 73 15.02 -8.26 6.22
C SER A 73 15.37 -7.07 5.29
N LEU A 74 14.41 -6.63 4.46
CA LEU A 74 14.59 -5.47 3.60
C LEU A 74 14.75 -4.16 4.41
N CYS A 75 13.99 -3.99 5.48
CA CYS A 75 14.13 -2.83 6.37
C CYS A 75 15.50 -2.81 7.06
N MET A 76 16.01 -3.95 7.48
CA MET A 76 17.36 -4.07 8.04
C MET A 76 18.43 -3.69 7.00
N ALA A 77 18.30 -4.20 5.77
CA ALA A 77 19.24 -3.89 4.69
C ALA A 77 19.24 -2.39 4.32
N LEU A 78 18.09 -1.71 4.44
CA LEU A 78 17.96 -0.27 4.18
C LEU A 78 18.56 0.60 5.30
N ALA A 79 18.82 0.06 6.48
CA ALA A 79 19.34 0.79 7.62
C ALA A 79 20.48 0.01 8.33
N PRO A 80 21.62 -0.24 7.66
CA PRO A 80 22.68 -1.14 8.15
C PRO A 80 23.32 -0.71 9.47
N HIS A 81 23.18 0.58 9.86
CA HIS A 81 23.70 1.10 11.12
C HIS A 81 22.69 1.03 12.30
N ARG A 82 21.58 0.34 12.11
CA ARG A 82 20.51 0.13 13.09
C ARG A 82 20.27 -1.37 13.30
N GLY A 83 19.40 -1.69 14.25
CA GLY A 83 19.06 -3.09 14.52
C GLY A 83 19.99 -3.75 15.54
N THR A 84 20.56 -2.98 16.44
CA THR A 84 21.23 -3.50 17.64
C THR A 84 20.39 -3.20 18.89
N PRO A 85 20.55 -3.91 20.01
CA PRO A 85 19.82 -3.61 21.24
C PRO A 85 19.99 -2.16 21.73
N LEU A 86 21.19 -1.59 21.56
CA LEU A 86 21.47 -0.19 21.91
C LEU A 86 20.90 0.82 20.89
N LYS A 87 20.76 0.41 19.63
CA LYS A 87 20.26 1.27 18.54
C LYS A 87 19.22 0.49 17.69
N PRO A 88 18.02 0.20 18.24
CA PRO A 88 17.04 -0.59 17.53
C PRO A 88 16.57 0.12 16.25
N LEU A 89 16.24 -0.66 15.25
CA LEU A 89 15.63 -0.18 14.02
C LEU A 89 14.18 0.23 14.32
N ARG A 90 13.89 1.52 14.16
CA ARG A 90 12.54 2.07 14.30
C ARG A 90 11.94 2.23 12.92
N MET A 91 10.86 1.51 12.68
CA MET A 91 10.11 1.52 11.43
C MET A 91 8.75 2.16 11.66
N MET A 92 8.27 2.93 10.68
CA MET A 92 6.92 3.48 10.68
C MET A 92 6.17 2.92 9.49
N ILE A 93 4.96 2.39 9.72
CA ILE A 93 4.08 1.92 8.67
C ILE A 93 3.08 3.02 8.33
N MET A 94 3.01 3.41 7.07
CA MET A 94 2.20 4.52 6.57
C MET A 94 1.48 4.10 5.29
N GLY A 95 0.42 4.80 4.93
CA GLY A 95 -0.33 4.60 3.69
C GLY A 95 -1.78 5.03 3.84
N VAL A 96 -2.49 5.13 2.74
CA VAL A 96 -3.91 5.48 2.70
C VAL A 96 -4.78 4.42 3.42
N PRO A 97 -6.03 4.71 3.72
CA PRO A 97 -6.94 3.71 4.29
C PRO A 97 -7.02 2.45 3.42
N ASN A 98 -7.33 1.33 4.01
CA ASN A 98 -7.66 0.05 3.37
C ASN A 98 -6.62 -0.56 2.41
N VAL A 99 -5.36 -0.06 2.38
CA VAL A 99 -4.26 -0.70 1.64
C VAL A 99 -3.71 -1.96 2.33
N GLY A 100 -4.19 -2.26 3.55
CA GLY A 100 -3.82 -3.45 4.30
C GLY A 100 -2.71 -3.26 5.33
N LYS A 101 -2.48 -2.03 5.84
CA LYS A 101 -1.48 -1.75 6.90
C LYS A 101 -1.66 -2.63 8.13
N SER A 102 -2.87 -2.69 8.69
CA SER A 102 -3.17 -3.47 9.89
C SER A 102 -3.01 -4.97 9.65
N THR A 103 -3.41 -5.45 8.47
CA THR A 103 -3.22 -6.85 8.07
C THR A 103 -1.74 -7.19 7.99
N LEU A 104 -0.95 -6.32 7.34
CA LEU A 104 0.48 -6.47 7.22
C LEU A 104 1.17 -6.47 8.59
N MET A 105 0.78 -5.53 9.45
CA MET A 105 1.32 -5.44 10.80
C MET A 105 1.03 -6.71 11.61
N ASN A 106 -0.20 -7.21 11.59
CA ASN A 106 -0.56 -8.46 12.25
C ASN A 106 0.25 -9.65 11.73
N ALA A 107 0.51 -9.70 10.42
CA ALA A 107 1.32 -10.74 9.81
C ALA A 107 2.80 -10.64 10.19
N ILE A 108 3.37 -9.44 10.29
CA ILE A 108 4.74 -9.20 10.74
C ILE A 108 4.91 -9.58 12.21
N LEU A 109 3.96 -9.20 13.05
CA LEU A 109 4.01 -9.43 14.49
C LEU A 109 3.58 -10.86 14.89
N ASN A 110 3.04 -11.62 13.93
CA ASN A 110 2.46 -12.94 14.17
C ASN A 110 1.43 -12.94 15.32
N LYS A 111 0.71 -11.84 15.47
CA LYS A 111 -0.31 -11.60 16.51
C LYS A 111 -1.43 -10.74 15.95
N ARG A 112 -2.66 -10.98 16.39
CA ARG A 112 -3.81 -10.13 16.04
C ARG A 112 -3.88 -8.94 17.00
N ILE A 113 -3.03 -7.93 16.79
CA ILE A 113 -2.93 -6.73 17.65
C ILE A 113 -3.79 -5.59 17.07
N ALA A 114 -3.75 -5.39 15.76
CA ALA A 114 -4.55 -4.38 15.09
C ALA A 114 -5.91 -4.94 14.65
N LYS A 115 -6.97 -4.13 14.87
CA LYS A 115 -8.28 -4.43 14.31
C LYS A 115 -8.19 -4.33 12.78
N VAL A 116 -8.69 -5.33 12.10
CA VAL A 116 -8.80 -5.37 10.64
C VAL A 116 -10.27 -5.25 10.30
N GLY A 117 -10.63 -4.39 9.37
CA GLY A 117 -11.99 -4.21 8.87
C GLY A 117 -11.98 -3.39 7.59
N ASP A 118 -13.08 -3.45 6.87
CA ASP A 118 -13.23 -2.78 5.57
C ASP A 118 -13.65 -1.31 5.69
N GLU A 119 -13.88 -0.82 6.91
CA GLU A 119 -14.20 0.58 7.15
C GLU A 119 -12.93 1.44 7.20
N PRO A 120 -12.95 2.64 6.59
CA PRO A 120 -11.86 3.61 6.69
C PRO A 120 -11.60 4.02 8.15
N ALA A 121 -10.33 4.22 8.52
CA ALA A 121 -9.90 4.80 9.80
C ALA A 121 -10.12 3.95 11.07
N ILE A 122 -9.90 2.63 11.00
CA ILE A 122 -9.97 1.75 12.19
C ILE A 122 -8.88 2.07 13.22
N THR A 123 -7.66 2.43 12.77
CA THR A 123 -6.57 2.85 13.65
C THR A 123 -6.70 4.34 13.95
N LYS A 124 -7.05 4.70 15.19
CA LYS A 124 -7.31 6.09 15.60
C LYS A 124 -6.09 6.81 16.20
N GLN A 125 -5.12 6.06 16.70
CA GLN A 125 -3.93 6.60 17.37
C GLN A 125 -2.68 5.84 16.94
N GLN A 126 -1.54 6.54 16.99
CA GLN A 126 -0.23 5.95 16.75
C GLN A 126 0.10 4.93 17.87
N GLN A 127 0.48 3.72 17.49
CA GLN A 127 0.85 2.64 18.42
C GLN A 127 2.25 2.14 18.15
N ARG A 128 2.99 1.81 19.21
CA ARG A 128 4.34 1.24 19.13
C ARG A 128 4.29 -0.22 19.48
N HIS A 129 4.90 -1.06 18.65
CA HIS A 129 4.99 -2.49 18.85
C HIS A 129 6.46 -2.92 18.77
N GLN A 130 6.95 -3.49 19.85
CA GLN A 130 8.27 -4.11 19.87
C GLN A 130 8.16 -5.47 19.16
N ILE A 131 8.92 -5.66 18.08
CA ILE A 131 9.00 -6.93 17.36
C ILE A 131 9.98 -7.85 18.08
N ASN A 132 11.14 -7.32 18.42
CA ASN A 132 12.22 -7.94 19.21
C ASN A 132 13.14 -6.83 19.75
N ASP A 133 14.26 -7.20 20.38
CA ASP A 133 15.23 -6.25 20.94
C ASP A 133 15.91 -5.35 19.88
N HIS A 134 15.82 -5.75 18.63
CA HIS A 134 16.47 -5.07 17.51
C HIS A 134 15.52 -4.18 16.69
N MET A 135 14.18 -4.37 16.80
CA MET A 135 13.20 -3.77 15.91
C MET A 135 11.94 -3.29 16.63
N ILE A 136 11.54 -2.08 16.31
CA ILE A 136 10.29 -1.45 16.78
C ILE A 136 9.48 -1.02 15.56
N LEU A 137 8.22 -1.40 15.50
CA LEU A 137 7.25 -0.98 14.48
C LEU A 137 6.29 0.04 15.09
N VAL A 138 6.08 1.13 14.39
CA VAL A 138 5.11 2.16 14.76
C VAL A 138 4.00 2.15 13.73
N ASP A 139 2.77 1.85 14.18
CA ASP A 139 1.57 1.93 13.36
C ASP A 139 1.03 3.36 13.33
N THR A 140 0.54 3.78 12.18
CA THR A 140 -0.11 5.07 12.02
C THR A 140 -1.53 4.88 11.46
N PRO A 141 -2.46 5.78 11.81
CA PRO A 141 -3.75 5.86 11.13
C PRO A 141 -3.57 5.93 9.62
N GLY A 142 -4.56 5.44 8.88
CA GLY A 142 -4.61 5.67 7.44
C GLY A 142 -4.70 7.17 7.17
N MET A 143 -3.71 7.72 6.46
CA MET A 143 -3.62 9.15 6.21
C MET A 143 -3.93 9.42 4.75
N MET A 144 -5.01 10.18 4.54
CA MET A 144 -5.28 10.83 3.27
C MET A 144 -4.74 12.26 3.33
N TRP A 145 -4.33 12.78 2.19
CA TRP A 145 -4.00 14.20 2.03
C TRP A 145 -5.27 15.01 1.76
N PRO A 146 -5.28 16.31 2.07
CA PRO A 146 -6.50 17.12 2.08
C PRO A 146 -7.21 17.25 0.73
N ARG A 147 -6.47 17.12 -0.38
CA ARG A 147 -7.02 17.28 -1.72
C ARG A 147 -6.38 16.29 -2.69
N ILE A 148 -7.19 15.50 -3.36
CA ILE A 148 -6.78 14.67 -4.50
C ILE A 148 -6.68 15.61 -5.71
N GLU A 149 -5.49 15.71 -6.32
CA GLU A 149 -5.23 16.67 -7.40
C GLU A 149 -5.86 16.24 -8.73
N HIS A 150 -5.86 14.94 -8.99
CA HIS A 150 -6.37 14.35 -10.21
C HIS A 150 -7.62 13.52 -9.94
N GLU A 151 -8.70 13.86 -10.61
CA GLU A 151 -9.99 13.16 -10.47
C GLU A 151 -9.86 11.66 -10.74
N HIS A 152 -9.09 11.31 -11.76
CA HIS A 152 -8.78 9.90 -12.08
C HIS A 152 -8.18 9.12 -10.90
N ASP A 153 -7.28 9.72 -10.11
CA ASP A 153 -6.75 9.09 -8.90
C ASP A 153 -7.84 8.89 -7.85
N GLY A 154 -8.80 9.81 -7.77
CA GLY A 154 -9.98 9.71 -6.92
C GLY A 154 -10.81 8.47 -7.26
N TYR A 155 -11.10 8.26 -8.55
CA TYR A 155 -11.84 7.08 -9.03
C TYR A 155 -11.08 5.78 -8.75
N LEU A 156 -9.76 5.75 -8.96
CA LEU A 156 -8.95 4.58 -8.63
C LEU A 156 -8.95 4.26 -7.12
N LEU A 157 -8.86 5.28 -6.27
CA LEU A 157 -8.94 5.12 -4.81
C LEU A 157 -10.32 4.64 -4.36
N ALA A 158 -11.40 5.15 -4.96
CA ALA A 158 -12.76 4.72 -4.71
C ALA A 158 -12.98 3.25 -5.12
N THR A 159 -12.60 2.90 -6.34
CA THR A 159 -12.65 1.53 -6.89
C THR A 159 -11.95 0.52 -5.98
N ASN A 160 -10.82 0.93 -5.39
CA ASN A 160 -10.02 0.09 -4.51
C ASN A 160 -10.46 0.14 -3.04
N ASN A 161 -11.56 0.84 -2.74
CA ASN A 161 -12.08 1.06 -1.38
C ASN A 161 -11.04 1.73 -0.45
N ASN A 162 -10.24 2.64 -1.00
CA ASN A 162 -9.23 3.38 -0.25
C ASN A 162 -9.78 4.70 0.31
N ILE A 163 -10.95 5.15 -0.14
CA ILE A 163 -11.71 6.29 0.38
C ILE A 163 -13.11 5.85 0.78
N GLY A 164 -13.73 6.61 1.69
CA GLY A 164 -15.05 6.29 2.21
C GLY A 164 -16.16 6.43 1.16
N LYS A 165 -17.19 5.60 1.25
CA LYS A 165 -18.33 5.57 0.30
C LYS A 165 -19.07 6.91 0.18
N ASN A 166 -19.03 7.74 1.19
CA ASN A 166 -19.67 9.06 1.18
C ASN A 166 -18.89 10.12 0.38
N ALA A 167 -17.71 9.77 -0.14
CA ALA A 167 -16.82 10.70 -0.83
C ALA A 167 -16.98 10.66 -2.36
N TYR A 168 -17.80 9.75 -2.91
CA TYR A 168 -17.94 9.56 -4.35
C TYR A 168 -19.33 9.00 -4.71
N ASN A 169 -19.71 9.17 -5.99
CA ASN A 169 -20.86 8.50 -6.59
C ASN A 169 -20.43 7.11 -7.11
N GLU A 170 -21.14 6.06 -6.72
CA GLU A 170 -20.80 4.68 -7.12
C GLU A 170 -20.98 4.46 -8.63
N GLU A 171 -21.96 5.13 -9.27
CA GLU A 171 -22.21 5.05 -10.72
C GLU A 171 -21.04 5.64 -11.51
N ASP A 172 -20.56 6.82 -11.13
CA ASP A 172 -19.42 7.48 -11.79
C ASP A 172 -18.17 6.63 -11.69
N VAL A 173 -17.91 6.04 -10.49
CA VAL A 173 -16.80 5.11 -10.28
C VAL A 173 -16.92 3.87 -11.15
N ALA A 174 -18.13 3.31 -11.29
CA ALA A 174 -18.36 2.14 -12.13
C ALA A 174 -18.14 2.44 -13.63
N ILE A 175 -18.54 3.61 -14.10
CA ILE A 175 -18.35 4.07 -15.49
C ILE A 175 -16.85 4.21 -15.78
N GLU A 176 -16.11 4.91 -14.92
CA GLU A 176 -14.67 5.10 -15.07
C GLU A 176 -13.90 3.79 -15.02
N LEU A 177 -14.25 2.91 -14.08
CA LEU A 177 -13.66 1.57 -14.02
C LEU A 177 -13.94 0.78 -15.30
N GLY A 178 -15.18 0.83 -15.78
CA GLY A 178 -15.57 0.20 -17.03
C GLY A 178 -14.74 0.67 -18.21
N ALA A 179 -14.54 1.97 -18.35
CA ALA A 179 -13.73 2.57 -19.40
C ALA A 179 -12.25 2.12 -19.33
N ILE A 180 -11.67 2.07 -18.13
CA ILE A 180 -10.31 1.58 -17.90
C ILE A 180 -10.17 0.10 -18.32
N LEU A 181 -11.11 -0.73 -17.88
CA LEU A 181 -11.07 -2.16 -18.14
C LEU A 181 -11.31 -2.48 -19.61
N LEU A 182 -12.22 -1.77 -20.27
CA LEU A 182 -12.46 -1.88 -21.72
C LEU A 182 -11.20 -1.57 -22.52
N LYS A 183 -10.48 -0.52 -22.12
CA LYS A 183 -9.25 -0.11 -22.82
C LYS A 183 -8.08 -1.06 -22.58
N GLN A 184 -7.92 -1.57 -21.36
CA GLN A 184 -6.72 -2.33 -20.96
C GLN A 184 -6.92 -3.84 -21.01
N TYR A 185 -8.12 -4.33 -20.73
CA TYR A 185 -8.42 -5.75 -20.55
C TYR A 185 -9.73 -6.19 -21.23
N PRO A 186 -9.98 -5.83 -22.50
CA PRO A 186 -11.26 -6.11 -23.17
C PRO A 186 -11.62 -7.60 -23.19
N GLU A 187 -10.66 -8.48 -23.44
CA GLU A 187 -10.90 -9.90 -23.50
C GLU A 187 -11.24 -10.52 -22.13
N LEU A 188 -10.69 -9.97 -21.05
CA LEU A 188 -11.05 -10.38 -19.69
C LEU A 188 -12.49 -9.98 -19.35
N LEU A 189 -12.94 -8.80 -19.80
CA LEU A 189 -14.32 -8.36 -19.63
C LEU A 189 -15.29 -9.24 -20.41
N LYS A 190 -15.00 -9.53 -21.69
CA LYS A 190 -15.81 -10.44 -22.50
C LYS A 190 -16.00 -11.79 -21.81
N THR A 191 -14.89 -12.37 -21.35
CA THR A 191 -14.91 -13.66 -20.65
C THR A 191 -15.70 -13.60 -19.35
N ARG A 192 -15.52 -12.53 -18.56
CA ARG A 192 -16.14 -12.38 -17.24
C ARG A 192 -17.65 -12.20 -17.31
N TYR A 193 -18.11 -11.41 -18.28
CA TYR A 193 -19.52 -11.03 -18.40
C TYR A 193 -20.24 -11.71 -19.56
N GLU A 194 -19.58 -12.66 -20.25
CA GLU A 194 -20.12 -13.43 -21.39
C GLU A 194 -20.66 -12.53 -22.52
N VAL A 195 -20.03 -11.35 -22.70
CA VAL A 195 -20.43 -10.39 -23.73
C VAL A 195 -19.78 -10.76 -25.04
N LYS A 196 -20.59 -10.88 -26.12
CA LYS A 196 -20.09 -11.28 -27.44
C LYS A 196 -19.38 -10.13 -28.17
N GLU A 197 -19.83 -8.90 -27.97
CA GLU A 197 -19.26 -7.67 -28.57
C GLU A 197 -19.14 -6.60 -27.48
N LEU A 198 -18.02 -5.85 -27.49
CA LEU A 198 -17.75 -4.71 -26.61
C LEU A 198 -17.47 -3.48 -27.46
#